data_fa8245dddf595134234b893268aa8e44
#
_entry.id   fa8245dddf595134234b893268aa8e44
#
_cell.length_a   1.000
_cell.length_b   1.000
_cell.length_c   1.000
_cell.angle_alpha   90.00
_cell.angle_beta   90.00
_cell.angle_gamma   90.00
#
_symmetry.space_group_name_H-M   'P 1'
#
loop_
_entity.id
_entity.type
_entity.pdbx_description
1 polymer ?
#
loop_
_entity_poly.entity_id
_entity_poly.type
_entity_poly.pdbx_seq_one_letter_code
_entity_poly.pdbx_strand_id
1 'polypeptide(L)'
;MIHNKENSEHYIWGNQCDSWVLKNTQNVSIKQEKMPAGTSEKLHYHKVAEQFFYILKGEAVFRINEEKFWVGQGESISIEAGSKHCISNESAEEIEFLVISNPSTDHDRIEIKE
;
A
#
# COMPACT_ATOMS: atom_id res chain seq x y z
N MET A 1 8.01 -22.09 3.94
CA MET A 1 7.01 -21.80 4.96
C MET A 1 5.83 -21.13 4.31
N ILE A 2 4.63 -21.45 4.74
CA ILE A 2 3.40 -20.88 4.18
C ILE A 2 3.00 -19.67 5.00
N HIS A 3 2.71 -18.55 4.32
CA HIS A 3 2.24 -17.32 4.93
C HIS A 3 0.83 -17.01 4.43
N ASN A 4 -0.05 -16.63 5.35
CA ASN A 4 -1.42 -16.22 5.03
C ASN A 4 -1.92 -15.27 6.12
N LYS A 5 -3.17 -14.79 5.96
CA LYS A 5 -3.75 -13.84 6.92
C LYS A 5 -3.85 -14.43 8.34
N GLU A 6 -4.12 -15.74 8.45
CA GLU A 6 -4.33 -16.36 9.76
C GLU A 6 -3.05 -16.49 10.57
N ASN A 7 -1.89 -16.60 9.93
CA ASN A 7 -0.62 -16.77 10.65
C ASN A 7 0.31 -15.56 10.54
N SER A 8 -0.20 -14.42 10.09
CA SER A 8 0.58 -13.20 9.89
C SER A 8 0.22 -12.16 10.93
N GLU A 9 1.19 -11.31 11.26
CA GLU A 9 0.95 -10.14 12.07
C GLU A 9 -0.11 -9.26 11.40
N HIS A 10 -1.09 -8.79 12.16
CA HIS A 10 -2.17 -7.95 11.66
C HIS A 10 -2.21 -6.65 12.46
N TYR A 11 -2.43 -5.53 11.77
CA TYR A 11 -2.69 -4.26 12.43
C TYR A 11 -3.69 -3.43 11.63
N ILE A 12 -4.32 -2.49 12.33
CA ILE A 12 -5.26 -1.53 11.75
C ILE A 12 -4.52 -0.22 11.54
N TRP A 13 -4.74 0.41 10.40
CA TRP A 13 -4.20 1.73 10.13
C TRP A 13 -5.28 2.62 9.52
N GLY A 14 -5.05 3.94 9.55
CA GLY A 14 -6.01 4.89 9.00
C GLY A 14 -7.41 4.68 9.56
N ASN A 15 -8.41 4.82 8.70
CA ASN A 15 -9.81 4.66 9.09
C ASN A 15 -10.27 3.23 8.82
N GLN A 16 -9.94 2.31 9.73
CA GLN A 16 -10.35 0.90 9.68
C GLN A 16 -9.76 0.13 8.50
N CYS A 17 -8.57 0.51 8.05
CA CYS A 17 -7.85 -0.24 7.03
C CYS A 17 -7.06 -1.36 7.70
N ASP A 18 -6.98 -2.51 7.02
CA ASP A 18 -6.28 -3.69 7.55
C ASP A 18 -4.96 -3.91 6.84
N SER A 19 -3.97 -4.37 7.60
CA SER A 19 -2.70 -4.81 7.04
C SER A 19 -2.29 -6.14 7.66
N TRP A 20 -1.90 -7.10 6.81
CA TRP A 20 -1.31 -8.36 7.22
C TRP A 20 0.12 -8.40 6.69
N VAL A 21 1.08 -8.55 7.61
CA VAL A 21 2.51 -8.57 7.27
C VAL A 21 2.88 -10.00 6.89
N LEU A 22 2.90 -10.29 5.59
CA LEU A 22 3.19 -11.64 5.10
C LEU A 22 4.68 -11.97 5.18
N LYS A 23 5.52 -10.99 4.93
CA LYS A 23 6.96 -11.13 5.02
C LYS A 23 7.59 -9.79 5.32
N ASN A 24 8.55 -9.76 6.24
CA ASN A 24 9.26 -8.53 6.55
C ASN A 24 10.70 -8.87 6.88
N THR A 25 11.60 -8.58 5.94
CA THR A 25 13.03 -8.69 6.12
C THR A 25 13.66 -7.32 5.86
N GLN A 26 14.95 -7.19 6.11
CA GLN A 26 15.64 -5.94 5.81
C GLN A 26 15.54 -5.59 4.32
N ASN A 27 15.51 -6.58 3.46
CA ASN A 27 15.57 -6.39 2.01
C ASN A 27 14.20 -6.26 1.35
N VAL A 28 13.15 -6.79 1.97
CA VAL A 28 11.81 -6.78 1.36
C VAL A 28 10.73 -6.85 2.42
N SER A 29 9.64 -6.12 2.18
CA SER A 29 8.42 -6.21 2.96
C SER A 29 7.28 -6.55 2.02
N ILE A 30 6.45 -7.52 2.38
CA ILE A 30 5.27 -7.90 1.61
C ILE A 30 4.08 -7.88 2.54
N LYS A 31 3.10 -7.03 2.24
CA LYS A 31 1.88 -6.90 3.02
C LYS A 31 0.67 -7.10 2.13
N GLN A 32 -0.36 -7.72 2.69
CA GLN A 32 -1.68 -7.76 2.07
C GLN A 32 -2.55 -6.78 2.84
N GLU A 33 -3.24 -5.90 2.13
CA GLU A 33 -4.00 -4.83 2.79
C GLU A 33 -5.40 -4.71 2.24
N LYS A 34 -6.31 -4.21 3.09
CA LYS A 34 -7.71 -3.95 2.74
C LYS A 34 -8.05 -2.52 3.13
N MET A 35 -8.78 -1.84 2.25
CA MET A 35 -9.26 -0.49 2.53
C MET A 35 -10.77 -0.44 2.29
N PRO A 36 -11.56 -0.08 3.31
CA PRO A 36 -12.99 0.15 3.12
C PRO A 36 -13.26 1.29 2.13
N ALA A 37 -14.48 1.34 1.61
CA ALA A 37 -14.91 2.44 0.74
C ALA A 37 -14.67 3.80 1.42
N GLY A 38 -14.19 4.76 0.65
CA GLY A 38 -14.01 6.13 1.10
C GLY A 38 -12.80 6.40 1.98
N THR A 39 -11.88 5.44 2.12
CA THR A 39 -10.68 5.63 2.93
C THR A 39 -9.50 6.01 2.07
N SER A 40 -8.51 6.68 2.69
CA SER A 40 -7.27 7.03 2.01
C SER A 40 -6.12 7.09 3.02
N GLU A 41 -4.91 6.89 2.52
CA GLU A 41 -3.74 7.11 3.35
C GLU A 41 -3.22 8.53 3.18
N LYS A 42 -2.35 8.95 4.11
CA LYS A 42 -1.73 10.27 4.06
C LYS A 42 -0.66 10.31 2.98
N LEU A 43 -0.53 11.46 2.33
CA LEU A 43 0.53 11.68 1.35
C LEU A 43 1.89 11.53 2.02
N HIS A 44 2.78 10.76 1.42
CA HIS A 44 4.09 10.47 1.99
C HIS A 44 5.07 10.06 0.89
N TYR A 45 6.33 9.88 1.27
CA TYR A 45 7.34 9.28 0.40
C TYR A 45 8.30 8.42 1.21
N HIS A 46 9.02 7.57 0.51
CA HIS A 46 10.11 6.76 1.07
C HIS A 46 11.40 7.19 0.39
N LYS A 47 12.45 7.40 1.17
CA LYS A 47 13.73 7.90 0.62
C LYS A 47 14.45 6.83 -0.19
N VAL A 48 14.39 5.58 0.25
CA VAL A 48 15.18 4.49 -0.29
C VAL A 48 14.31 3.42 -0.92
N ALA A 49 13.20 3.08 -0.31
CA ALA A 49 12.34 1.99 -0.76
C ALA A 49 11.56 2.38 -2.01
N GLU A 50 11.55 1.47 -2.98
CA GLU A 50 10.57 1.50 -4.06
C GLU A 50 9.44 0.55 -3.69
N GLN A 51 8.26 0.78 -4.24
CA GLN A 51 7.09 -0.03 -3.92
C GLN A 51 6.40 -0.51 -5.19
N PHE A 52 5.79 -1.68 -5.07
CA PHE A 52 4.99 -2.31 -6.12
C PHE A 52 3.67 -2.70 -5.49
N PHE A 53 2.57 -2.24 -6.07
CA PHE A 53 1.21 -2.58 -5.63
C PHE A 53 0.54 -3.45 -6.67
N TYR A 54 -0.11 -4.52 -6.23
CA TYR A 54 -0.88 -5.39 -7.11
C TYR A 54 -2.30 -5.49 -6.56
N ILE A 55 -3.29 -5.11 -7.37
CA ILE A 55 -4.68 -5.04 -6.92
C ILE A 55 -5.34 -6.41 -7.05
N LEU A 56 -5.75 -6.97 -5.91
CA LEU A 56 -6.42 -8.27 -5.86
C LEU A 56 -7.91 -8.14 -6.05
N LYS A 57 -8.51 -7.03 -5.59
CA LYS A 57 -9.95 -6.83 -5.63
C LYS A 57 -10.26 -5.33 -5.69
N GLY A 58 -11.20 -4.97 -6.56
CA GLY A 58 -11.68 -3.60 -6.66
C GLY A 58 -10.79 -2.69 -7.50
N GLU A 59 -10.97 -1.39 -7.34
CA GLU A 59 -10.20 -0.38 -8.05
C GLU A 59 -9.66 0.63 -7.06
N ALA A 60 -8.35 0.79 -7.06
CA ALA A 60 -7.65 1.75 -6.20
C ALA A 60 -7.30 3.01 -7.01
N VAL A 61 -7.20 4.13 -6.31
CA VAL A 61 -6.74 5.38 -6.90
C VAL A 61 -5.40 5.72 -6.27
N PHE A 62 -4.39 5.96 -7.11
CA PHE A 62 -3.07 6.38 -6.67
C PHE A 62 -2.82 7.81 -7.12
N ARG A 63 -2.32 8.63 -6.20
CA ARG A 63 -1.80 9.96 -6.54
C ARG A 63 -0.28 9.87 -6.41
N ILE A 64 0.43 10.13 -7.49
CA ILE A 64 1.89 10.06 -7.51
C ILE A 64 2.40 11.36 -8.15
N ASN A 65 3.16 12.15 -7.39
CA ASN A 65 3.72 13.43 -7.86
C ASN A 65 2.66 14.28 -8.57
N GLU A 66 1.47 14.39 -7.97
CA GLU A 66 0.35 15.20 -8.45
C GLU A 66 -0.42 14.59 -9.64
N GLU A 67 0.01 13.44 -10.16
CA GLU A 67 -0.77 12.70 -11.15
C GLU A 67 -1.64 11.65 -10.48
N LYS A 68 -2.80 11.39 -11.07
CA LYS A 68 -3.79 10.47 -10.55
C LYS A 68 -3.91 9.26 -11.47
N PHE A 69 -3.90 8.07 -10.89
CA PHE A 69 -3.96 6.80 -11.62
C PHE A 69 -5.04 5.90 -11.03
N TRP A 70 -5.84 5.28 -11.88
CA TRP A 70 -6.84 4.29 -11.48
C TRP A 70 -6.28 2.92 -11.81
N VAL A 71 -6.15 2.04 -10.80
CA VAL A 71 -5.55 0.71 -10.95
C VAL A 71 -6.58 -0.31 -10.48
N GLY A 72 -7.00 -1.17 -11.40
CA GLY A 72 -8.06 -2.14 -11.13
C GLY A 72 -7.54 -3.53 -10.83
N GLN A 73 -8.48 -4.43 -10.57
CA GLN A 73 -8.20 -5.81 -10.25
C GLN A 73 -7.30 -6.45 -11.31
N GLY A 74 -6.23 -7.11 -10.86
CA GLY A 74 -5.27 -7.76 -11.75
C GLY A 74 -4.24 -6.82 -12.36
N GLU A 75 -4.28 -5.53 -11.99
CA GLU A 75 -3.31 -4.54 -12.45
C GLU A 75 -2.35 -4.15 -11.34
N SER A 76 -1.20 -3.63 -11.72
CA SER A 76 -0.16 -3.22 -10.78
C SER A 76 0.35 -1.83 -11.10
N ILE A 77 1.02 -1.22 -10.12
CA ILE A 77 1.67 0.07 -10.28
C ILE A 77 2.96 0.06 -9.47
N SER A 78 4.02 0.63 -10.05
CA SER A 78 5.31 0.77 -9.37
C SER A 78 5.51 2.22 -8.98
N ILE A 79 6.06 2.44 -7.78
CA ILE A 79 6.34 3.76 -7.24
C ILE A 79 7.82 3.84 -6.91
N GLU A 80 8.52 4.75 -7.57
CA GLU A 80 9.96 4.94 -7.37
C GLU A 80 10.25 5.59 -6.02
N ALA A 81 11.43 5.29 -5.47
CA ALA A 81 11.90 5.95 -4.26
C ALA A 81 11.87 7.47 -4.43
N GLY A 82 11.48 8.17 -3.40
CA GLY A 82 11.40 9.63 -3.41
C GLY A 82 10.10 10.20 -3.98
N SER A 83 9.28 9.38 -4.62
CA SER A 83 8.02 9.86 -5.20
C SER A 83 6.96 10.07 -4.12
N LYS A 84 6.38 11.25 -4.08
CA LYS A 84 5.30 11.59 -3.16
C LYS A 84 4.03 10.89 -3.63
N HIS A 85 3.42 10.11 -2.77
CA HIS A 85 2.28 9.31 -3.19
C HIS A 85 1.32 9.00 -2.05
N CYS A 86 0.10 8.59 -2.44
CA CYS A 86 -0.86 7.98 -1.53
C CYS A 86 -1.84 7.13 -2.33
N ILE A 87 -2.43 6.14 -1.65
CA ILE A 87 -3.49 5.32 -2.20
C ILE A 87 -4.80 5.71 -1.54
N SER A 88 -5.89 5.68 -2.31
CA SER A 88 -7.23 5.91 -1.79
C SER A 88 -8.21 4.96 -2.44
N ASN A 89 -9.32 4.71 -1.72
CA ASN A 89 -10.44 3.95 -2.24
C ASN A 89 -11.61 4.91 -2.43
N GLU A 90 -11.78 5.39 -3.65
CA GLU A 90 -12.87 6.31 -4.00
C GLU A 90 -14.12 5.57 -4.49
N SER A 91 -14.08 4.23 -4.49
CA SER A 91 -15.19 3.40 -4.92
C SER A 91 -16.19 3.17 -3.79
N ALA A 92 -17.32 2.52 -4.12
CA ALA A 92 -18.36 2.18 -3.15
C ALA A 92 -18.10 0.84 -2.46
N GLU A 93 -17.03 0.14 -2.82
CA GLU A 93 -16.72 -1.19 -2.30
C GLU A 93 -15.31 -1.25 -1.72
N GLU A 94 -15.07 -2.26 -0.90
CA GLU A 94 -13.76 -2.54 -0.33
C GLU A 94 -12.75 -2.90 -1.42
N ILE A 95 -11.51 -2.45 -1.27
CA ILE A 95 -10.42 -2.90 -2.13
C ILE A 95 -9.44 -3.74 -1.33
N GLU A 96 -8.74 -4.63 -2.02
CA GLU A 96 -7.71 -5.47 -1.42
C GLU A 96 -6.52 -5.56 -2.36
N PHE A 97 -5.30 -5.48 -1.81
CA PHE A 97 -4.09 -5.42 -2.63
C PHE A 97 -2.89 -5.96 -1.88
N LEU A 98 -1.84 -6.26 -2.64
CA LEU A 98 -0.51 -6.55 -2.09
C LEU A 98 0.35 -5.32 -2.27
N VAL A 99 1.18 -5.02 -1.28
CA VAL A 99 2.22 -4.01 -1.39
C VAL A 99 3.56 -4.65 -1.07
N ILE A 100 4.49 -4.52 -2.01
CA ILE A 100 5.84 -5.06 -1.91
C ILE A 100 6.79 -3.88 -1.89
N SER A 101 7.59 -3.78 -0.82
CA SER A 101 8.56 -2.70 -0.64
C SER A 101 9.97 -3.28 -0.66
N ASN A 102 10.86 -2.66 -1.39
CA ASN A 102 12.23 -3.12 -1.58
C ASN A 102 13.20 -1.92 -1.50
N PRO A 103 14.03 -1.80 -0.46
CA PRO A 103 14.01 -2.59 0.77
C PRO A 103 12.78 -2.31 1.62
N SER A 104 12.72 -2.86 2.84
CA SER A 104 11.62 -2.61 3.76
C SER A 104 11.43 -1.12 4.02
N THR A 105 10.18 -0.69 4.25
CA THR A 105 9.87 0.70 4.57
C THR A 105 10.03 1.02 6.05
N ASP A 106 10.48 0.07 6.87
CA ASP A 106 10.71 0.31 8.29
C ASP A 106 11.68 1.49 8.45
N HIS A 107 11.26 2.50 9.20
CA HIS A 107 12.02 3.73 9.43
C HIS A 107 12.29 4.56 8.17
N ASP A 108 11.51 4.33 7.10
CA ASP A 108 11.69 5.02 5.82
C ASP A 108 10.34 5.53 5.29
N ARG A 109 9.61 6.23 6.13
CA ARG A 109 8.34 6.86 5.72
C ARG A 109 8.32 8.31 6.22
N ILE A 110 8.15 9.24 5.30
CA ILE A 110 8.07 10.67 5.61
C ILE A 110 6.72 11.18 5.15
N GLU A 111 5.88 11.56 6.09
CA GLU A 111 4.57 12.10 5.79
C GLU A 111 4.67 13.59 5.42
N ILE A 112 3.87 13.99 4.46
CA ILE A 112 3.84 15.36 3.95
C ILE A 112 2.58 16.03 4.47
N LYS A 113 2.77 17.18 5.09
CA LYS A 113 1.64 18.01 5.53
C LYS A 113 1.09 18.75 4.33
N GLU A 114 -0.20 18.65 4.14
CA GLU A 114 -0.92 19.34 3.07
C GLU A 114 -1.71 20.52 3.62
#